data_a02905a98e01ba0bdcad329790621a51
#
_entry.id   a02905a98e01ba0bdcad329790621a51
#
_cell.length_a   1.000
_cell.length_b   1.000
_cell.length_c   1.000
_cell.angle_alpha   90.00
_cell.angle_beta   90.00
_cell.angle_gamma   90.00
#
_symmetry.space_group_name_H-M   'P 1'
#
loop_
_entity.id
_entity.type
_entity.pdbx_description
1 polymer ?
#
loop_
_entity_poly.entity_id
_entity_poly.type
_entity_poly.pdbx_seq_one_letter_code
_entity_poly.pdbx_strand_id
1 'polypeptide(L)'
;MHSHLTDRQRWMALLLLCMGELMIVLDTTIVNVALPSIRADLAFTETTLVWVVNAYMLTFGGCLLLGGGLGELYGHRRLFLAGIALFTVASLGCGLARSQTMLVAARAVQGVGGAVVSAVALSLIMNLFTGAAERARAM
;
A
#
# COMPACT_ATOMS: atom_id res chain seq x y z
N MET A 1 23.62 -13.75 -6.97
CA MET A 1 22.97 -14.89 -7.63
C MET A 1 21.87 -14.34 -8.51
N HIS A 2 22.20 -14.05 -9.78
CA HIS A 2 21.22 -13.59 -10.76
C HIS A 2 20.42 -14.81 -11.21
N SER A 3 19.27 -15.03 -10.58
CA SER A 3 18.29 -15.98 -11.13
C SER A 3 17.82 -15.40 -12.48
N HIS A 4 18.20 -16.05 -13.56
CA HIS A 4 17.68 -15.76 -14.89
C HIS A 4 16.18 -16.10 -14.90
N LEU A 5 15.38 -15.18 -14.40
CA LEU A 5 13.92 -15.27 -14.54
C LEU A 5 13.60 -15.24 -16.04
N THR A 6 12.77 -16.16 -16.48
CA THR A 6 12.27 -16.13 -17.86
C THR A 6 11.40 -14.88 -18.05
N ASP A 7 11.29 -14.39 -19.28
CA ASP A 7 10.45 -13.21 -19.57
C ASP A 7 9.03 -13.38 -19.04
N ARG A 8 8.47 -14.58 -19.14
CA ARG A 8 7.15 -14.89 -18.58
C ARG A 8 7.09 -14.67 -17.05
N GLN A 9 8.12 -15.08 -16.32
CA GLN A 9 8.18 -14.90 -14.86
C GLN A 9 8.30 -13.42 -14.47
N ARG A 10 9.06 -12.65 -15.24
CA ARG A 10 9.20 -11.19 -15.04
C ARG A 10 7.86 -10.48 -15.23
N TRP A 11 7.12 -10.80 -16.28
CA TRP A 11 5.80 -10.23 -16.54
C TRP A 11 4.75 -10.69 -15.53
N MET A 12 4.80 -11.93 -15.07
CA MET A 12 3.93 -12.40 -13.97
C MET A 12 4.21 -11.66 -12.67
N ALA A 13 5.48 -11.43 -12.33
CA ALA A 13 5.86 -10.64 -11.17
C ALA A 13 5.33 -9.20 -11.28
N LEU A 14 5.44 -8.57 -12.45
CA LEU A 14 4.89 -7.25 -12.70
C LEU A 14 3.37 -7.21 -12.49
N LEU A 15 2.64 -8.21 -12.98
CA LEU A 15 1.19 -8.29 -12.77
C LEU A 15 0.84 -8.36 -11.28
N LEU A 16 1.57 -9.15 -10.49
CA LEU A 16 1.35 -9.23 -9.04
C LEU A 16 1.63 -7.91 -8.34
N LEU A 17 2.68 -7.20 -8.75
CA LEU A 17 2.99 -5.88 -8.22
C LEU A 17 1.91 -4.86 -8.57
N CYS A 18 1.43 -4.87 -9.81
CA CYS A 18 0.32 -4.02 -10.25
C CYS A 18 -0.98 -4.31 -9.50
N MET A 19 -1.26 -5.58 -9.19
CA MET A 19 -2.42 -5.95 -8.37
C MET A 19 -2.34 -5.36 -6.95
N GLY A 20 -1.15 -5.34 -6.36
CA GLY A 20 -0.91 -4.69 -5.07
C GLY A 20 -1.16 -3.19 -5.12
N GLU A 21 -0.66 -2.51 -6.15
CA GLU A 21 -0.91 -1.08 -6.36
C GLU A 21 -2.39 -0.78 -6.62
N LEU A 22 -3.05 -1.61 -7.42
CA LEU A 22 -4.49 -1.50 -7.67
C LEU A 22 -5.30 -1.59 -6.37
N MET A 23 -4.92 -2.49 -5.49
CA MET A 23 -5.55 -2.64 -4.15
C MET A 23 -5.46 -1.33 -3.36
N ILE A 24 -4.31 -0.66 -3.37
CA ILE A 24 -4.10 0.62 -2.68
C ILE A 24 -4.97 1.73 -3.30
N VAL A 25 -5.00 1.82 -4.62
CA VAL A 25 -5.81 2.81 -5.35
C VAL A 25 -7.30 2.60 -5.10
N LEU A 26 -7.78 1.36 -5.16
CA LEU A 26 -9.18 1.02 -4.88
C LEU A 26 -9.56 1.37 -3.44
N ASP A 27 -8.70 1.08 -2.48
CA ASP A 27 -8.94 1.41 -1.08
C ASP A 27 -9.12 2.92 -0.89
N THR A 28 -8.21 3.71 -1.43
CA THR A 28 -8.29 5.17 -1.35
C THR A 28 -9.57 5.71 -1.99
N THR A 29 -9.95 5.17 -3.14
CA THR A 29 -11.17 5.56 -3.85
C THR A 29 -12.43 5.17 -3.06
N ILE A 30 -12.48 3.96 -2.55
CA ILE A 30 -13.61 3.45 -1.75
C ILE A 30 -13.78 4.26 -0.48
N VAL A 31 -12.71 4.59 0.22
CA VAL A 31 -12.76 5.40 1.45
C VAL A 31 -13.29 6.79 1.16
N ASN A 32 -12.83 7.44 0.10
CA ASN A 32 -13.33 8.77 -0.28
C ASN A 32 -14.84 8.76 -0.58
N VAL A 33 -15.33 7.74 -1.25
CA VAL A 33 -16.76 7.56 -1.51
C VAL A 33 -17.55 7.25 -0.23
N ALA A 34 -16.95 6.52 0.70
CA ALA A 34 -17.58 6.11 1.95
C ALA A 34 -17.55 7.19 3.06
N LEU A 35 -16.79 8.28 2.90
CA LEU A 35 -16.64 9.31 3.94
C LEU A 35 -17.97 9.83 4.48
N PRO A 36 -19.02 10.15 3.67
CA PRO A 36 -20.30 10.58 4.20
C PRO A 36 -20.97 9.55 5.10
N SER A 37 -20.91 8.27 4.72
CA SER A 37 -21.47 7.17 5.53
C SER A 37 -20.69 6.96 6.82
N ILE A 38 -19.36 7.02 6.77
CA ILE A 38 -18.48 6.94 7.94
C ILE A 38 -18.80 8.08 8.92
N ARG A 39 -18.98 9.28 8.42
CA ARG A 39 -19.38 10.45 9.23
C ARG A 39 -20.67 10.21 9.98
N ALA A 40 -21.69 9.69 9.29
CA ALA A 40 -22.98 9.42 9.89
C ALA A 40 -22.93 8.30 10.92
N ASP A 41 -22.27 7.19 10.60
CA ASP A 41 -22.22 5.98 11.43
C ASP A 41 -21.39 6.16 12.71
N LEU A 42 -20.27 6.89 12.64
CA LEU A 42 -19.34 7.09 13.75
C LEU A 42 -19.40 8.49 14.36
N ALA A 43 -20.36 9.30 13.97
CA ALA A 43 -20.57 10.65 14.45
C ALA A 43 -19.34 11.56 14.34
N PHE A 44 -18.60 11.48 13.26
CA PHE A 44 -17.48 12.36 12.99
C PHE A 44 -17.94 13.80 12.76
N THR A 45 -17.18 14.74 13.30
CA THR A 45 -17.24 16.13 12.87
C THR A 45 -16.48 16.31 11.56
N GLU A 46 -16.71 17.40 10.84
CA GLU A 46 -15.95 17.68 9.61
C GLU A 46 -14.45 17.75 9.85
N THR A 47 -14.05 18.31 10.98
CA THR A 47 -12.64 18.45 11.37
C THR A 47 -11.99 17.12 11.70
N THR A 48 -12.69 16.22 12.38
CA THR A 48 -12.13 14.91 12.75
C THR A 48 -12.21 13.89 11.60
N LEU A 49 -13.18 14.03 10.70
CA LEU A 49 -13.31 13.16 9.53
C LEU A 49 -12.08 13.23 8.60
N VAL A 50 -11.47 14.39 8.50
CA VAL A 50 -10.25 14.61 7.70
C VAL A 50 -9.12 13.66 8.14
N TRP A 51 -9.06 13.28 9.41
CA TRP A 51 -8.05 12.37 9.94
C TRP A 51 -8.16 10.94 9.40
N VAL A 52 -9.31 10.53 8.93
CA VAL A 52 -9.48 9.22 8.27
C VAL A 52 -8.59 9.12 7.02
N VAL A 53 -8.47 10.20 6.29
CA VAL A 53 -7.59 10.29 5.11
C VAL A 53 -6.17 10.68 5.52
N ASN A 54 -6.02 11.68 6.37
CA ASN A 54 -4.71 12.23 6.73
C ASN A 54 -3.84 11.24 7.50
N ALA A 55 -4.40 10.43 8.40
CA ALA A 55 -3.66 9.41 9.12
C ALA A 55 -3.00 8.41 8.14
N TYR A 56 -3.75 7.99 7.13
CA TYR A 56 -3.22 7.13 6.06
C TYR A 56 -2.12 7.84 5.26
N MET A 57 -2.38 9.05 4.79
CA MET A 57 -1.43 9.82 3.97
C MET A 57 -0.13 10.12 4.71
N LEU A 58 -0.23 10.45 5.99
CA LEU A 58 0.92 10.79 6.83
C LEU A 58 1.83 9.57 7.04
N THR A 59 1.27 8.43 7.40
CA THR A 59 2.03 7.19 7.59
C THR A 59 2.54 6.64 6.26
N PHE A 60 1.75 6.71 5.21
CA PHE A 60 2.15 6.32 3.86
C PHE A 60 3.37 7.13 3.39
N GLY A 61 3.26 8.46 3.42
CA GLY A 61 4.35 9.34 2.99
C GLY A 61 5.60 9.20 3.85
N GLY A 62 5.44 9.12 5.17
CA GLY A 62 6.56 8.97 6.11
C GLY A 62 7.28 7.63 5.98
N CYS A 63 6.55 6.55 5.75
CA CYS A 63 7.13 5.21 5.64
C CYS A 63 7.59 4.85 4.22
N LEU A 64 7.17 5.59 3.20
CA LEU A 64 7.51 5.30 1.80
C LEU A 64 9.04 5.32 1.57
N LEU A 65 9.72 6.29 2.17
CA LEU A 65 11.18 6.42 2.08
C LEU A 65 11.90 5.29 2.81
N LEU A 66 11.38 4.84 3.93
CA LEU A 66 11.94 3.74 4.72
C LEU A 66 11.73 2.39 4.03
N GLY A 67 10.60 2.19 3.37
CA GLY A 67 10.26 0.93 2.71
C GLY A 67 11.25 0.51 1.62
N GLY A 68 11.79 1.47 0.88
CA GLY A 68 12.82 1.22 -0.14
C GLY A 68 14.08 0.59 0.42
N GLY A 69 14.64 1.16 1.48
CA GLY A 69 15.83 0.64 2.15
C GLY A 69 15.62 -0.69 2.86
N LEU A 70 14.45 -0.90 3.45
CA LEU A 70 14.10 -2.14 4.12
C LEU A 70 14.03 -3.34 3.16
N GLY A 71 13.63 -3.11 1.90
CA GLY A 71 13.57 -4.16 0.88
C GLY A 71 14.93 -4.77 0.59
N GLU A 72 15.99 -3.96 0.64
CA GLU A 72 17.37 -4.42 0.45
C GLU A 72 17.88 -5.24 1.64
N LEU A 73 17.45 -4.90 2.86
CA LEU A 73 17.89 -5.56 4.09
C LEU A 73 17.17 -6.89 4.36
N TYR A 74 15.86 -6.93 4.17
CA TYR A 74 15.01 -8.06 4.55
C TYR A 74 14.52 -8.91 3.38
N GLY A 75 14.80 -8.50 2.16
CA GLY A 75 14.34 -9.16 0.94
C GLY A 75 12.98 -8.62 0.47
N HIS A 76 12.93 -8.26 -0.81
CA HIS A 76 11.76 -7.61 -1.42
C HIS A 76 10.50 -8.46 -1.35
N ARG A 77 10.62 -9.76 -1.62
CA ARG A 77 9.46 -10.67 -1.59
C ARG A 77 8.82 -10.78 -0.21
N ARG A 78 9.64 -10.95 0.82
CA ARG A 78 9.16 -11.07 2.21
C ARG A 78 8.49 -9.79 2.66
N LEU A 79 9.12 -8.66 2.35
CA LEU A 79 8.61 -7.36 2.74
C LEU A 79 7.32 -7.00 1.98
N PHE A 80 7.22 -7.35 0.70
CA PHE A 80 6.01 -7.18 -0.09
C PHE A 80 4.83 -7.97 0.50
N LEU A 81 5.04 -9.25 0.81
CA LEU A 81 4.01 -10.08 1.42
C LEU A 81 3.61 -9.58 2.81
N ALA A 82 4.58 -9.15 3.62
CA ALA A 82 4.30 -8.55 4.92
C ALA A 82 3.49 -7.25 4.79
N GLY A 83 3.82 -6.41 3.82
CA GLY A 83 3.09 -5.17 3.53
C GLY A 83 1.64 -5.44 3.12
N ILE A 84 1.40 -6.40 2.23
CA ILE A 84 0.06 -6.81 1.82
C ILE A 84 -0.72 -7.38 3.00
N ALA A 85 -0.11 -8.24 3.81
CA ALA A 85 -0.75 -8.81 5.00
C ALA A 85 -1.14 -7.72 6.00
N LEU A 86 -0.24 -6.78 6.28
CA LEU A 86 -0.50 -5.65 7.17
C LEU A 86 -1.62 -4.75 6.63
N PHE A 87 -1.59 -4.43 5.34
CA PHE A 87 -2.62 -3.64 4.68
C PHE A 87 -3.99 -4.32 4.77
N THR A 88 -4.06 -5.61 4.49
CA THR A 88 -5.29 -6.40 4.51
C THR A 88 -5.88 -6.48 5.92
N VAL A 89 -5.05 -6.78 6.93
CA VAL A 89 -5.49 -6.84 8.33
C VAL A 89 -5.98 -5.47 8.80
N ALA A 90 -5.26 -4.40 8.47
CA ALA A 90 -5.67 -3.03 8.80
C ALA A 90 -6.97 -2.64 8.07
N SER A 91 -7.15 -3.06 6.83
CA SER A 91 -8.39 -2.86 6.06
C SER A 91 -9.59 -3.54 6.72
N LEU A 92 -9.41 -4.78 7.20
CA LEU A 92 -10.42 -5.46 8.00
C LEU A 92 -10.73 -4.70 9.29
N GLY A 93 -9.71 -4.19 9.96
CA GLY A 93 -9.85 -3.33 11.14
C GLY A 93 -10.67 -2.07 10.84
N CYS A 94 -10.47 -1.45 9.68
CA CYS A 94 -11.29 -0.31 9.22
C CYS A 94 -12.75 -0.69 9.03
N GLY A 95 -13.01 -1.84 8.40
CA GLY A 95 -14.37 -2.33 8.17
C GLY A 95 -15.11 -2.73 9.44
N LEU A 96 -14.38 -3.16 10.48
CA LEU A 96 -14.91 -3.55 11.79
C LEU A 96 -14.84 -2.44 12.83
N ALA A 97 -14.38 -1.25 12.47
CA ALA A 97 -14.23 -0.13 13.39
C ALA A 97 -15.58 0.33 13.95
N ARG A 98 -15.65 0.43 15.29
CA ARG A 98 -16.84 0.87 16.02
C ARG A 98 -16.66 2.24 16.68
N SER A 99 -15.47 2.80 16.61
CA SER A 99 -15.13 4.11 17.16
C SER A 99 -14.28 4.92 16.19
N GLN A 100 -14.28 6.23 16.37
CA GLN A 100 -13.44 7.13 15.57
C GLN A 100 -11.95 6.81 15.74
N THR A 101 -11.49 6.62 16.97
CA THR A 101 -10.10 6.31 17.30
C THR A 101 -9.65 5.00 16.64
N MET A 102 -10.48 3.97 16.68
CA MET A 102 -10.19 2.68 16.07
C MET A 102 -10.03 2.81 14.56
N LEU A 103 -10.90 3.54 13.89
CA LEU A 103 -10.84 3.76 12.45
C LEU A 103 -9.59 4.55 12.04
N VAL A 104 -9.29 5.63 12.74
CA VAL A 104 -8.10 6.46 12.47
C VAL A 104 -6.80 5.68 12.72
N ALA A 105 -6.74 4.91 13.81
CA ALA A 105 -5.59 4.05 14.11
C ALA A 105 -5.40 2.96 13.03
N ALA A 106 -6.47 2.31 12.60
CA ALA A 106 -6.43 1.32 11.53
C ALA A 106 -5.99 1.93 10.20
N ARG A 107 -6.42 3.15 9.89
CA ARG A 107 -5.95 3.89 8.70
C ARG A 107 -4.46 4.21 8.77
N ALA A 108 -3.95 4.59 9.92
CA ALA A 108 -2.52 4.83 10.12
C ALA A 108 -1.70 3.56 9.86
N VAL A 109 -2.11 2.42 10.41
CA VAL A 109 -1.47 1.11 10.17
C VAL A 109 -1.57 0.70 8.71
N GLN A 110 -2.71 0.92 8.07
CA GLN A 110 -2.93 0.63 6.66
C GLN A 110 -1.99 1.46 5.76
N GLY A 111 -1.75 2.72 6.11
CA GLY A 111 -0.77 3.58 5.42
C GLY A 111 0.65 3.02 5.47
N VAL A 112 1.07 2.46 6.59
CA VAL A 112 2.37 1.77 6.72
C VAL A 112 2.45 0.58 5.76
N GLY A 113 1.44 -0.28 5.75
CA GLY A 113 1.37 -1.43 4.85
C GLY A 113 1.41 -1.02 3.37
N GLY A 114 0.63 0.00 3.00
CA GLY A 114 0.60 0.56 1.64
C GLY A 114 1.95 1.13 1.21
N ALA A 115 2.62 1.87 2.10
CA ALA A 115 3.94 2.44 1.83
C ALA A 115 4.99 1.35 1.55
N VAL A 116 4.98 0.29 2.35
CA VAL A 116 5.89 -0.86 2.16
C VAL A 116 5.62 -1.54 0.81
N VAL A 117 4.36 -1.80 0.47
CA VAL A 117 3.99 -2.40 -0.83
C VAL A 117 4.45 -1.55 -1.99
N SER A 118 4.17 -0.25 -1.98
CA SER A 118 4.54 0.67 -3.07
C SER A 118 6.06 0.83 -3.23
N ALA A 119 6.78 0.99 -2.13
CA ALA A 119 8.24 1.14 -2.17
C ALA A 119 8.93 -0.12 -2.69
N VAL A 120 8.48 -1.28 -2.24
CA VAL A 120 9.04 -2.57 -2.68
C VAL A 120 8.66 -2.86 -4.14
N ALA A 121 7.43 -2.54 -4.54
CA ALA A 121 6.98 -2.71 -5.93
C ALA A 121 7.85 -1.90 -6.89
N LEU A 122 8.09 -0.64 -6.60
CA LEU A 122 8.95 0.22 -7.41
C LEU A 122 10.39 -0.32 -7.48
N SER A 123 10.95 -0.72 -6.34
CA SER A 123 12.30 -1.30 -6.29
C SER A 123 12.42 -2.58 -7.10
N LEU A 124 11.42 -3.46 -7.02
CA LEU A 124 11.39 -4.71 -7.79
C LEU A 124 11.26 -4.45 -9.30
N ILE A 125 10.45 -3.50 -9.71
CA ILE A 125 10.32 -3.12 -11.14
C ILE A 125 11.68 -2.64 -11.66
N MET A 126 12.36 -1.80 -10.91
CA MET A 126 13.68 -1.30 -11.31
C MET A 126 14.74 -2.40 -11.39
N ASN A 127 14.64 -3.44 -10.55
CA ASN A 127 15.56 -4.58 -10.56
C ASN A 127 15.24 -5.61 -11.65
N LEU A 128 13.95 -5.83 -11.95
CA LEU A 128 13.50 -6.80 -12.95
C LEU A 128 13.68 -6.30 -14.38
N PHE A 129 13.54 -5.00 -14.59
CA PHE A 129 13.60 -4.36 -15.90
C PHE A 129 14.81 -3.41 -15.94
N THR A 130 15.94 -3.90 -16.43
CA THR A 130 17.21 -3.15 -16.42
C THR A 130 17.36 -2.17 -17.58
N GLY A 131 16.68 -2.40 -18.70
CA GLY A 131 16.69 -1.51 -19.87
C GLY A 131 15.76 -0.31 -19.70
N ALA A 132 16.19 0.88 -20.13
CA ALA A 132 15.36 2.10 -20.06
C ALA A 132 14.02 1.94 -20.79
N ALA A 133 14.02 1.33 -22.00
CA ALA A 133 12.82 1.05 -22.77
C ALA A 133 11.90 0.02 -22.11
N GLU A 134 12.47 -0.98 -21.44
CA GLU A 134 11.71 -1.99 -20.70
C GLU A 134 11.06 -1.40 -19.46
N ARG A 135 11.76 -0.54 -18.72
CA ARG A 135 11.20 0.18 -17.56
C ARG A 135 10.04 1.07 -17.96
N ALA A 136 10.17 1.79 -19.08
CA ALA A 136 9.11 2.66 -19.58
C ALA A 136 7.82 1.88 -19.92
N ARG A 137 7.94 0.60 -20.33
CA ARG A 137 6.79 -0.26 -20.60
C ARG A 137 6.19 -0.87 -19.32
N ALA A 138 6.99 -1.00 -18.26
CA ALA A 138 6.58 -1.61 -17.00
C ALA A 138 5.94 -0.61 -16.01
N MET A 139 6.19 0.68 -16.22
CA MET A 139 5.61 1.78 -15.44
C MET A 139 4.35 2.36 -16.09
#